data_3296ad3dcfb540dd04c92ea91f31b746
#
_entry.id   3296ad3dcfb540dd04c92ea91f31b746
#
_cell.length_a   1.000
_cell.length_b   1.000
_cell.length_c   1.000
_cell.angle_alpha   90.00
_cell.angle_beta   90.00
_cell.angle_gamma   90.00
#
_symmetry.space_group_name_H-M   'P 1'
#
loop_
_entity.id
_entity.type
_entity.pdbx_description
1 polymer ?
#
loop_
_entity_poly.entity_id
_entity_poly.type
_entity_poly.pdbx_seq_one_letter_code
_entity_poly.pdbx_strand_id
1 'polypeptide(L)'
;TPYDPQSSLAAMRLPVYGDYAAQQGLEDKAQIDEAITNIMISTDEAKRQELYKFVLTRLHDDAVYIPLTYECNKAIYRSDLKGMHFMQTQYEVPFQDMYIE
;
A
#
# COMPACT_ATOMS: atom_id res chain seq x y z
N THR A 1 -4.55 -3.93 4.31
CA THR A 1 -3.77 -4.81 5.20
C THR A 1 -2.29 -4.63 4.94
N PRO A 2 -1.47 -4.46 5.99
CA PRO A 2 -0.02 -4.35 5.82
C PRO A 2 0.53 -5.64 5.21
N TYR A 3 1.55 -5.50 4.38
CA TYR A 3 2.22 -6.61 3.70
C TYR A 3 1.40 -7.33 2.61
N ASP A 4 0.21 -6.81 2.28
CA ASP A 4 -0.58 -7.34 1.17
C ASP A 4 -0.47 -6.41 -0.04
N PRO A 5 0.21 -6.84 -1.13
CA PRO A 5 0.34 -6.00 -2.31
C PRO A 5 -0.99 -5.66 -2.99
N GLN A 6 -2.02 -6.47 -2.78
CA GLN A 6 -3.33 -6.22 -3.35
C GLN A 6 -3.92 -4.88 -2.89
N SER A 7 -3.77 -4.53 -1.62
CA SER A 7 -4.30 -3.28 -1.09
C SER A 7 -3.63 -2.05 -1.71
N SER A 8 -2.32 -2.14 -1.96
CA SER A 8 -1.57 -1.07 -2.63
C SER A 8 -1.91 -0.96 -4.11
N LEU A 9 -2.04 -2.08 -4.80
CA LEU A 9 -2.34 -2.11 -6.22
C LEU A 9 -3.79 -1.70 -6.52
N ALA A 10 -4.72 -1.93 -5.60
CA ALA A 10 -6.11 -1.50 -5.77
C ALA A 10 -6.23 0.01 -6.00
N ALA A 11 -5.33 0.81 -5.43
CA ALA A 11 -5.30 2.25 -5.64
C ALA A 11 -5.00 2.65 -7.09
N MET A 12 -4.44 1.75 -7.89
CA MET A 12 -4.08 1.98 -9.28
C MET A 12 -5.17 1.56 -10.27
N ARG A 13 -6.26 0.95 -9.80
CA ARG A 13 -7.24 0.31 -10.69
C ARG A 13 -8.18 1.28 -11.37
N LEU A 14 -8.82 2.15 -10.62
CA LEU A 14 -9.76 3.14 -11.14
C LEU A 14 -9.58 4.46 -10.39
N PRO A 15 -9.92 5.60 -11.00
CA PRO A 15 -9.78 6.90 -10.34
C PRO A 15 -10.45 6.98 -8.97
N VAL A 16 -11.56 6.26 -8.79
CA VAL A 16 -12.33 6.23 -7.54
C VAL A 16 -11.63 5.50 -6.40
N TYR A 17 -10.58 4.72 -6.70
CA TYR A 17 -9.92 3.88 -5.70
C TYR A 17 -8.65 4.48 -5.12
N GLY A 18 -8.26 5.67 -5.53
CA GLY A 18 -7.18 6.32 -4.83
C GLY A 18 -6.28 7.19 -5.69
N ASP A 19 -5.17 6.68 -6.14
CA ASP A 19 -4.05 7.46 -6.64
C ASP A 19 -4.24 7.93 -8.10
N TYR A 20 -5.18 8.84 -8.29
CA TYR A 20 -5.55 9.33 -9.62
C TYR A 20 -4.37 9.93 -10.39
N ALA A 21 -3.53 10.70 -9.68
CA ALA A 21 -2.38 11.33 -10.31
C ALA A 21 -1.37 10.31 -10.84
N ALA A 22 -1.10 9.27 -10.06
CA ALA A 22 -0.21 8.18 -10.49
C ALA A 22 -0.80 7.40 -11.65
N GLN A 23 -2.12 7.20 -11.67
CA GLN A 23 -2.80 6.49 -12.76
C GLN A 23 -2.64 7.18 -14.12
N GLN A 24 -2.43 8.49 -14.14
CA GLN A 24 -2.21 9.24 -15.37
C GLN A 24 -0.87 8.88 -16.06
N GLY A 25 0.09 8.35 -15.32
CA GLY A 25 1.38 7.95 -15.85
C GLY A 25 1.41 6.57 -16.50
N LEU A 26 0.29 5.84 -16.50
CA LEU A 26 0.23 4.50 -17.05
C LEU A 26 -0.17 4.53 -18.53
N GLU A 27 0.66 3.92 -19.40
CA GLU A 27 0.40 3.83 -20.82
C GLU A 27 -0.68 2.79 -21.13
N ASP A 28 -0.58 1.61 -20.53
CA ASP A 28 -1.50 0.48 -20.76
C ASP A 28 -2.54 0.34 -19.66
N LYS A 29 -3.24 1.44 -19.33
CA LYS A 29 -4.16 1.52 -18.18
C LYS A 29 -5.21 0.41 -18.18
N ALA A 30 -5.82 0.13 -19.35
CA ALA A 30 -6.87 -0.88 -19.46
C ALA A 30 -6.36 -2.28 -19.11
N GLN A 31 -5.16 -2.65 -19.58
CA GLN A 31 -4.54 -3.94 -19.28
C GLN A 31 -4.17 -4.06 -17.80
N ILE A 32 -3.69 -2.97 -17.22
CA ILE A 32 -3.34 -2.93 -15.79
C ILE A 32 -4.59 -3.05 -14.92
N ASP A 33 -5.67 -2.37 -15.26
CA ASP A 33 -6.95 -2.47 -14.56
C ASP A 33 -7.51 -3.89 -14.61
N GLU A 34 -7.43 -4.54 -15.76
CA GLU A 34 -7.84 -5.92 -15.93
C GLU A 34 -6.98 -6.86 -15.09
N ALA A 35 -5.66 -6.68 -15.12
CA ALA A 35 -4.75 -7.50 -14.32
C ALA A 35 -5.01 -7.36 -12.82
N ILE A 36 -5.21 -6.15 -12.32
CA ILE A 36 -5.53 -5.91 -10.90
C ILE A 36 -6.87 -6.57 -10.52
N THR A 37 -7.87 -6.45 -11.37
CA THR A 37 -9.16 -7.09 -11.15
C THR A 37 -9.01 -8.61 -11.07
N ASN A 38 -8.24 -9.21 -11.96
CA ASN A 38 -7.97 -10.65 -11.96
C ASN A 38 -7.19 -11.10 -10.72
N ILE A 39 -6.26 -10.28 -10.21
CA ILE A 39 -5.58 -10.54 -8.94
C ILE A 39 -6.60 -10.65 -7.80
N MET A 40 -7.58 -9.75 -7.77
CA MET A 40 -8.58 -9.70 -6.70
C MET A 40 -9.51 -10.90 -6.68
N ILE A 41 -9.82 -11.48 -7.85
CA ILE A 41 -10.79 -12.57 -7.97
C ILE A 41 -10.15 -13.94 -8.12
N SER A 42 -8.86 -14.02 -8.42
CA SER A 42 -8.18 -15.31 -8.64
C SER A 42 -7.91 -16.02 -7.32
N THR A 43 -8.13 -17.32 -7.31
CA THR A 43 -7.79 -18.20 -6.19
C THR A 43 -6.53 -19.03 -6.46
N ASP A 44 -6.00 -18.99 -7.68
CA ASP A 44 -4.76 -19.67 -8.06
C ASP A 44 -3.56 -18.78 -7.72
N GLU A 45 -2.76 -19.19 -6.75
CA GLU A 45 -1.61 -18.43 -6.27
C GLU A 45 -0.55 -18.22 -7.33
N ALA A 46 -0.25 -19.23 -8.14
CA ALA A 46 0.75 -19.12 -9.22
C ALA A 46 0.32 -18.06 -10.24
N LYS A 47 -0.95 -18.05 -10.61
CA LYS A 47 -1.52 -17.07 -11.54
C LYS A 47 -1.51 -15.66 -10.93
N ARG A 48 -1.82 -15.53 -9.65
CA ARG A 48 -1.74 -14.25 -8.94
C ARG A 48 -0.32 -13.70 -8.94
N GLN A 49 0.69 -14.54 -8.71
CA GLN A 49 2.10 -14.14 -8.74
C GLN A 49 2.51 -13.61 -10.11
N GLU A 50 2.08 -14.25 -11.18
CA GLU A 50 2.35 -13.76 -12.55
C GLU A 50 1.71 -12.39 -12.79
N LEU A 51 0.47 -12.21 -12.36
CA LEU A 51 -0.24 -10.95 -12.50
C LEU A 51 0.40 -9.83 -11.68
N TYR A 52 0.83 -10.12 -10.44
CA TYR A 52 1.59 -9.17 -9.63
C TYR A 52 2.88 -8.76 -10.32
N LYS A 53 3.61 -9.71 -10.85
CA LYS A 53 4.86 -9.44 -11.58
C LYS A 53 4.61 -8.52 -12.78
N PHE A 54 3.56 -8.79 -13.54
CA PHE A 54 3.19 -7.97 -14.70
C PHE A 54 2.87 -6.53 -14.27
N VAL A 55 2.00 -6.34 -13.29
CA VAL A 55 1.59 -5.01 -12.83
C VAL A 55 2.76 -4.24 -12.24
N LEU A 56 3.54 -4.86 -11.35
CA LEU A 56 4.68 -4.20 -10.71
C LEU A 56 5.76 -3.83 -11.73
N THR A 57 6.01 -4.67 -12.73
CA THR A 57 6.97 -4.37 -13.80
C THR A 57 6.51 -3.16 -14.60
N ARG A 58 5.24 -3.08 -14.96
CA ARG A 58 4.69 -1.93 -15.68
C ARG A 58 4.74 -0.64 -14.88
N LEU A 59 4.40 -0.70 -13.58
CA LEU A 59 4.52 0.48 -12.71
C LEU A 59 5.96 0.98 -12.62
N HIS A 60 6.92 0.07 -12.56
CA HIS A 60 8.34 0.42 -12.55
C HIS A 60 8.80 1.00 -13.89
N ASP A 61 8.47 0.35 -15.02
CA ASP A 61 8.92 0.76 -16.34
C ASP A 61 8.32 2.09 -16.78
N ASP A 62 7.07 2.35 -16.40
CA ASP A 62 6.40 3.62 -16.70
C ASP A 62 6.78 4.73 -15.70
N ALA A 63 7.63 4.41 -14.71
CA ALA A 63 8.09 5.33 -13.67
C ALA A 63 6.95 6.09 -12.97
N VAL A 64 5.85 5.37 -12.69
CA VAL A 64 4.66 5.93 -12.04
C VAL A 64 4.98 6.42 -10.63
N TYR A 65 5.85 5.68 -9.93
CA TYR A 65 6.36 6.03 -8.62
C TYR A 65 7.88 6.10 -8.65
N ILE A 66 8.43 7.06 -7.94
CA ILE A 66 9.87 7.18 -7.70
C ILE A 66 10.11 6.97 -6.21
N PRO A 67 10.44 5.75 -5.77
CA PRO A 67 10.68 5.50 -4.36
C PRO A 67 11.98 6.17 -3.91
N LEU A 68 11.89 7.00 -2.88
CA LEU A 68 13.03 7.77 -2.36
C LEU A 68 13.52 7.21 -1.03
N THR A 69 12.62 6.85 -0.13
CA THR A 69 12.96 6.42 1.22
C THR A 69 11.76 5.75 1.90
N TYR A 70 12.02 5.11 3.03
CA TYR A 70 10.99 4.65 3.95
C TYR A 70 10.80 5.69 5.05
N GLU A 71 9.56 6.00 5.36
CA GLU A 71 9.26 6.87 6.49
C GLU A 71 9.31 6.10 7.81
N CYS A 72 9.86 6.77 8.83
CA CYS A 72 9.76 6.29 10.20
C CYS A 72 8.45 6.73 10.82
N ASN A 73 7.83 5.87 11.62
CA ASN A 73 6.68 6.27 12.41
C ASN A 73 7.10 7.32 13.44
N LYS A 74 6.29 8.36 13.57
CA LYS A 74 6.56 9.47 14.48
C LYS A 74 5.35 9.73 15.35
N ALA A 75 5.59 10.04 16.62
CA ALA A 75 4.54 10.44 17.54
C ALA A 75 5.03 11.60 18.40
N ILE A 76 4.15 12.56 18.64
CA ILE A 76 4.39 13.69 19.53
C ILE A 76 3.38 13.58 20.66
N TYR A 77 3.85 13.52 21.91
CA TYR A 77 2.99 13.38 23.07
C TYR A 77 3.63 14.05 24.29
N ARG A 78 2.82 14.19 25.35
CA ARG A 78 3.26 14.82 26.59
C ARG A 78 4.35 13.99 27.26
N SER A 79 5.30 14.64 27.90
CA SER A 79 6.42 13.97 28.57
C SER A 79 6.00 13.10 29.76
N ASP A 80 4.84 13.37 30.33
CA ASP A 80 4.27 12.57 31.44
C ASP A 80 3.46 11.36 30.97
N LEU A 81 3.25 11.20 29.66
CA LEU A 81 2.65 10.00 29.08
C LEU A 81 3.70 8.91 28.95
N LYS A 82 3.44 7.75 29.54
CA LYS A 82 4.33 6.59 29.51
C LYS A 82 3.67 5.41 28.80
N GLY A 83 4.46 4.43 28.42
CA GLY A 83 3.97 3.22 27.74
C GLY A 83 3.63 3.39 26.28
N MET A 84 3.92 4.57 25.67
CA MET A 84 3.73 4.76 24.24
C MET A 84 4.75 3.95 23.47
N HIS A 85 4.28 3.15 22.52
CA HIS A 85 5.13 2.41 21.58
C HIS A 85 4.40 2.20 20.26
N PHE A 86 5.16 1.84 19.22
CA PHE A 86 4.62 1.57 17.90
C PHE A 86 4.30 0.09 17.75
N MET A 87 3.16 -0.19 17.14
CA MET A 87 2.81 -1.54 16.71
C MET A 87 3.43 -1.83 15.34
N GLN A 88 3.29 -3.06 14.88
CA GLN A 88 3.76 -3.44 13.54
C GLN A 88 3.00 -2.70 12.44
N THR A 89 1.76 -2.31 12.69
CA THR A 89 0.98 -1.51 11.75
C THR A 89 1.00 -0.04 12.16
N GLN A 90 1.13 0.84 11.17
CA GLN A 90 1.21 2.28 11.44
C GLN A 90 -0.12 2.90 11.92
N TYR A 91 -1.21 2.16 11.81
CA TYR A 91 -2.54 2.64 12.14
C TYR A 91 -3.00 2.26 13.54
N GLU A 92 -2.23 1.47 14.25
CA GLU A 92 -2.59 1.00 15.56
C GLU A 92 -1.85 1.77 16.64
N VAL A 93 -2.63 2.28 17.59
CA VAL A 93 -2.10 2.95 18.78
C VAL A 93 -2.53 2.15 20.00
N PRO A 94 -1.60 1.53 20.74
CA PRO A 94 -1.95 0.67 21.88
C PRO A 94 -2.26 1.49 23.12
N PHE A 95 -3.41 2.14 23.16
CA PHE A 95 -3.83 3.00 24.28
C PHE A 95 -3.87 2.26 25.62
N GLN A 96 -4.15 0.95 25.59
CA GLN A 96 -4.23 0.13 26.79
C GLN A 96 -2.90 0.05 27.57
N ASP A 97 -1.79 0.29 26.91
CA ASP A 97 -0.46 0.24 27.51
C ASP A 97 0.03 1.61 27.98
N MET A 98 -0.73 2.67 27.71
CA MET A 98 -0.35 4.03 28.05
C MET A 98 -0.88 4.43 29.42
N TYR A 99 -0.11 5.25 30.14
CA TYR A 99 -0.49 5.80 31.42
C TYR A 99 0.22 7.15 31.67
N ILE A 100 -0.32 7.91 32.60
CA ILE A 100 0.29 9.18 33.01
C ILE A 100 0.96 8.97 34.37
N GLU A 101 2.20 9.34 34.44
CA GLU A 101 3.02 9.21 35.64
C GLU A 101 3.31 10.57 36.29
#